data_04a96ca99a9360e4f8ecd37db19ee093
#
_entry.id   04a96ca99a9360e4f8ecd37db19ee093
#
_cell.length_a   1.000
_cell.length_b   1.000
_cell.length_c   1.000
_cell.angle_alpha   90.00
_cell.angle_beta   90.00
_cell.angle_gamma   90.00
#
_symmetry.space_group_name_H-M   'P 1'
#
loop_
_entity.id
_entity.type
_entity.pdbx_description
1 polymer ?
#
loop_
_entity_poly.entity_id
_entity_poly.type
_entity_poly.pdbx_seq_one_letter_code
_entity_poly.pdbx_strand_id
1 'polypeptide(L)'
;MQAFEYARPTTTKEALGMLGAQWGEADLLAGGTDLLSLMKDYIHTPARVVSLSAVKELKGIKAGAGGLHIGAMVTIEELLESAAVRKEYPSLVQAARGITSPQIRAMGTVGGDLCQRPRCWYFRKGFGLLARDSSGKPLVPNGENRYHAILGNSGAAKFVSASSLAPALVALGAKVTIASSSGNRTVDVEKFFLAPSDPNAREVDLKPNEILTEIVVPAAAGRKQATYEVRQKEALDWPLASASVALKMKGATVESAKVVLGHVAPMPWNSAEAAQALAGKSISESTAQAAAEAALASATPLSQNRYKVQLAKVAVRRALLAAAGKA
;
A
#
# COMPACT_ATOMS: atom_id res chain seq x y z
N MET A 1 2.73 -3.17 -26.79
CA MET A 1 3.35 -4.23 -25.93
C MET A 1 4.46 -4.88 -26.75
N GLN A 2 5.67 -4.95 -26.24
CA GLN A 2 6.81 -5.62 -26.86
C GLN A 2 6.64 -7.14 -26.73
N ALA A 3 7.28 -7.92 -27.63
CA ALA A 3 7.33 -9.37 -27.50
C ALA A 3 8.14 -9.79 -26.26
N PHE A 4 7.72 -10.85 -25.58
CA PHE A 4 8.34 -11.37 -24.37
C PHE A 4 8.20 -12.90 -24.31
N GLU A 5 9.07 -13.55 -23.58
CA GLU A 5 8.94 -14.95 -23.20
C GLU A 5 7.90 -15.07 -22.06
N TYR A 6 6.98 -16.05 -22.15
CA TYR A 6 6.04 -16.36 -21.08
C TYR A 6 6.40 -17.64 -20.38
N ALA A 7 6.62 -17.57 -19.06
CA ALA A 7 6.93 -18.70 -18.22
C ALA A 7 5.85 -18.90 -17.14
N ARG A 8 5.52 -20.16 -16.81
CA ARG A 8 4.49 -20.52 -15.84
C ARG A 8 4.99 -21.60 -14.89
N PRO A 9 5.85 -21.24 -13.92
CA PRO A 9 6.34 -22.15 -12.89
C PRO A 9 5.20 -22.64 -11.98
N THR A 10 5.43 -23.78 -11.32
CA THR A 10 4.49 -24.41 -10.41
C THR A 10 4.90 -24.31 -8.94
N THR A 11 6.16 -23.95 -8.69
CA THR A 11 6.72 -23.74 -7.35
C THR A 11 7.41 -22.38 -7.23
N THR A 12 7.56 -21.88 -6.01
CA THR A 12 8.30 -20.63 -5.72
C THR A 12 9.77 -20.76 -6.14
N LYS A 13 10.38 -21.94 -5.95
CA LYS A 13 11.77 -22.22 -6.35
C LYS A 13 11.96 -22.12 -7.86
N GLU A 14 11.06 -22.70 -8.65
CA GLU A 14 11.08 -22.57 -10.12
C GLU A 14 10.90 -21.11 -10.54
N ALA A 15 9.97 -20.39 -9.93
CA ALA A 15 9.73 -18.98 -10.21
C ALA A 15 10.97 -18.13 -9.96
N LEU A 16 11.66 -18.32 -8.83
CA LEU A 16 12.92 -17.65 -8.51
C LEU A 16 14.03 -17.93 -9.55
N GLY A 17 14.10 -19.17 -10.03
CA GLY A 17 15.09 -19.55 -11.06
C GLY A 17 14.83 -18.92 -12.44
N MET A 18 13.65 -18.34 -12.67
CA MET A 18 13.25 -17.66 -13.92
C MET A 18 13.39 -16.14 -13.85
N LEU A 19 13.72 -15.58 -12.67
CA LEU A 19 13.97 -14.15 -12.50
C LEU A 19 15.38 -13.79 -12.95
N GLY A 20 15.58 -12.53 -13.32
CA GLY A 20 16.87 -11.97 -13.69
C GLY A 20 17.62 -11.32 -12.53
N ALA A 21 18.85 -10.93 -12.77
CA ALA A 21 19.66 -10.14 -11.84
C ALA A 21 19.33 -8.65 -11.87
N GLN A 22 18.74 -8.18 -12.97
CA GLN A 22 18.41 -6.77 -13.21
C GLN A 22 16.92 -6.59 -13.54
N TRP A 23 16.40 -5.41 -13.21
CA TRP A 23 15.05 -5.01 -13.63
C TRP A 23 14.97 -4.94 -15.17
N GLY A 24 13.89 -5.44 -15.73
CA GLY A 24 13.67 -5.52 -17.18
C GLY A 24 14.04 -6.87 -17.79
N GLU A 25 14.83 -7.71 -17.12
CA GLU A 25 15.07 -9.09 -17.59
C GLU A 25 13.84 -9.97 -17.41
N ALA A 26 13.18 -9.86 -16.24
CA ALA A 26 11.93 -10.55 -16.00
C ALA A 26 11.01 -9.71 -15.07
N ASP A 27 9.69 -9.78 -15.31
CA ASP A 27 8.68 -9.24 -14.42
C ASP A 27 7.71 -10.36 -13.95
N LEU A 28 7.30 -10.29 -12.67
CA LEU A 28 6.34 -11.20 -12.08
C LEU A 28 4.91 -10.82 -12.47
N LEU A 29 4.15 -11.77 -12.98
CA LEU A 29 2.74 -11.63 -13.28
C LEU A 29 1.90 -12.33 -12.20
N ALA A 30 1.31 -11.53 -11.31
CA ALA A 30 0.28 -11.99 -10.37
C ALA A 30 -1.11 -11.91 -11.02
N GLY A 31 -1.98 -11.01 -10.58
CA GLY A 31 -3.29 -10.78 -11.20
C GLY A 31 -3.26 -9.95 -12.49
N GLY A 32 -2.14 -9.34 -12.83
CA GLY A 32 -1.95 -8.57 -14.06
C GLY A 32 -2.60 -7.18 -14.09
N THR A 33 -3.36 -6.80 -13.06
CA THR A 33 -4.15 -5.56 -13.02
C THR A 33 -3.32 -4.28 -13.04
N ASP A 34 -2.01 -4.38 -12.79
CA ASP A 34 -1.05 -3.27 -12.93
C ASP A 34 -0.05 -3.52 -14.06
N LEU A 35 0.64 -4.67 -14.05
CA LEU A 35 1.72 -4.97 -14.99
C LEU A 35 1.28 -4.87 -16.45
N LEU A 36 0.08 -5.40 -16.78
CA LEU A 36 -0.37 -5.41 -18.19
C LEU A 36 -0.58 -3.99 -18.74
N SER A 37 -1.04 -3.04 -17.93
CA SER A 37 -1.16 -1.65 -18.39
C SER A 37 0.22 -1.01 -18.61
N LEU A 38 1.17 -1.26 -17.70
CA LEU A 38 2.56 -0.78 -17.85
C LEU A 38 3.23 -1.34 -19.13
N MET A 39 2.97 -2.61 -19.43
CA MET A 39 3.50 -3.23 -20.66
C MET A 39 2.81 -2.70 -21.93
N LYS A 40 1.49 -2.45 -21.90
CA LYS A 40 0.74 -1.83 -23.02
C LYS A 40 1.23 -0.42 -23.33
N ASP A 41 1.56 0.34 -22.29
CA ASP A 41 2.06 1.71 -22.39
C ASP A 41 3.59 1.79 -22.58
N TYR A 42 4.27 0.65 -22.75
CA TYR A 42 5.73 0.55 -22.91
C TYR A 42 6.55 1.16 -21.76
N ILE A 43 5.96 1.25 -20.56
CA ILE A 43 6.66 1.70 -19.34
C ILE A 43 7.51 0.56 -18.76
N HIS A 44 7.00 -0.68 -18.85
CA HIS A 44 7.74 -1.91 -18.59
C HIS A 44 7.80 -2.75 -19.86
N THR A 45 9.00 -3.18 -20.23
CA THR A 45 9.26 -3.99 -21.42
C THR A 45 10.14 -5.19 -21.04
N PRO A 46 9.67 -6.09 -20.14
CA PRO A 46 10.45 -7.22 -19.70
C PRO A 46 10.73 -8.18 -20.85
N ALA A 47 11.93 -8.79 -20.87
CA ALA A 47 12.24 -9.86 -21.81
C ALA A 47 11.46 -11.13 -21.49
N ARG A 48 11.13 -11.36 -20.20
CA ARG A 48 10.33 -12.50 -19.73
C ARG A 48 9.23 -12.06 -18.76
N VAL A 49 8.07 -12.70 -18.85
CA VAL A 49 6.96 -12.58 -17.90
C VAL A 49 6.77 -13.91 -17.18
N VAL A 50 6.97 -13.93 -15.87
CA VAL A 50 6.86 -15.12 -15.02
C VAL A 50 5.51 -15.10 -14.28
N SER A 51 4.59 -15.97 -14.71
CA SER A 51 3.25 -16.05 -14.13
C SER A 51 3.25 -16.86 -12.84
N LEU A 52 2.80 -16.25 -11.75
CA LEU A 52 2.65 -16.91 -10.45
C LEU A 52 1.33 -17.69 -10.30
N SER A 53 0.48 -17.71 -11.30
CA SER A 53 -0.89 -18.27 -11.23
C SER A 53 -0.94 -19.76 -10.84
N ALA A 54 0.09 -20.54 -11.20
CA ALA A 54 0.18 -21.98 -10.89
C ALA A 54 0.93 -22.28 -9.58
N VAL A 55 1.54 -21.31 -8.92
CA VAL A 55 2.30 -21.48 -7.68
C VAL A 55 1.34 -21.57 -6.49
N LYS A 56 0.99 -22.79 -6.09
CA LYS A 56 0.00 -23.05 -5.02
C LYS A 56 0.46 -22.57 -3.64
N GLU A 57 1.76 -22.58 -3.39
CA GLU A 57 2.39 -22.14 -2.14
C GLU A 57 2.06 -20.68 -1.78
N LEU A 58 1.79 -19.83 -2.78
CA LEU A 58 1.51 -18.43 -2.63
C LEU A 58 0.02 -18.13 -2.40
N LYS A 59 -0.82 -19.14 -2.28
CA LYS A 59 -2.28 -19.02 -2.15
C LYS A 59 -2.77 -19.36 -0.75
N GLY A 60 -3.99 -18.91 -0.45
CA GLY A 60 -4.71 -19.25 0.77
C GLY A 60 -4.46 -18.31 1.93
N ILE A 61 -5.39 -18.36 2.87
CA ILE A 61 -5.40 -17.59 4.10
C ILE A 61 -5.45 -18.58 5.26
N LYS A 62 -4.50 -18.48 6.19
CA LYS A 62 -4.43 -19.31 7.39
C LYS A 62 -4.51 -18.41 8.62
N ALA A 63 -5.50 -18.68 9.49
CA ALA A 63 -5.63 -18.02 10.78
C ALA A 63 -5.13 -18.94 11.89
N GLY A 64 -4.42 -18.40 12.88
CA GLY A 64 -3.90 -19.12 14.02
C GLY A 64 -3.65 -18.21 15.22
N ALA A 65 -3.13 -18.78 16.31
CA ALA A 65 -2.85 -18.03 17.55
C ALA A 65 -1.87 -16.85 17.33
N GLY A 66 -0.95 -16.97 16.36
CA GLY A 66 0.02 -15.91 16.01
C GLY A 66 -0.54 -14.79 15.14
N GLY A 67 -1.77 -14.97 14.60
CA GLY A 67 -2.39 -14.01 13.70
C GLY A 67 -2.83 -14.63 12.38
N LEU A 68 -2.74 -13.86 11.31
CA LEU A 68 -3.22 -14.21 9.98
C LEU A 68 -2.03 -14.29 9.02
N HIS A 69 -1.94 -15.39 8.29
CA HIS A 69 -0.98 -15.62 7.21
C HIS A 69 -1.73 -15.58 5.88
N ILE A 70 -1.37 -14.65 5.01
CA ILE A 70 -2.03 -14.39 3.72
C ILE A 70 -1.00 -14.63 2.62
N GLY A 71 -1.21 -15.63 1.77
CA GLY A 71 -0.37 -15.84 0.59
C GLY A 71 -0.44 -14.64 -0.37
N ALA A 72 0.69 -14.30 -0.98
CA ALA A 72 0.77 -13.12 -1.85
C ALA A 72 -0.15 -13.18 -3.08
N MET A 73 -0.55 -14.37 -3.50
CA MET A 73 -1.47 -14.63 -4.63
C MET A 73 -2.94 -14.73 -4.21
N VAL A 74 -3.28 -14.53 -2.94
CA VAL A 74 -4.66 -14.37 -2.50
C VAL A 74 -5.26 -13.14 -3.17
N THR A 75 -6.39 -13.30 -3.82
CA THR A 75 -7.09 -12.17 -4.47
C THR A 75 -7.75 -11.27 -3.43
N ILE A 76 -8.04 -10.04 -3.83
CA ILE A 76 -8.77 -9.09 -2.97
C ILE A 76 -10.17 -9.62 -2.63
N GLU A 77 -10.82 -10.33 -3.56
CA GLU A 77 -12.12 -10.95 -3.32
C GLU A 77 -12.02 -12.09 -2.30
N GLU A 78 -11.06 -13.02 -2.44
CA GLU A 78 -10.80 -14.08 -1.45
C GLU A 78 -10.51 -13.50 -0.07
N LEU A 79 -9.78 -12.38 0.01
CA LEU A 79 -9.53 -11.67 1.28
C LEU A 79 -10.85 -11.19 1.91
N LEU A 80 -11.74 -10.60 1.10
CA LEU A 80 -13.05 -10.11 1.54
C LEU A 80 -14.00 -11.23 1.94
N GLU A 81 -13.91 -12.41 1.32
CA GLU A 81 -14.73 -13.57 1.62
C GLU A 81 -14.28 -14.31 2.88
N SER A 82 -13.03 -14.13 3.31
CA SER A 82 -12.48 -14.80 4.48
C SER A 82 -13.21 -14.43 5.76
N ALA A 83 -13.84 -15.43 6.41
CA ALA A 83 -14.54 -15.25 7.68
C ALA A 83 -13.61 -14.73 8.79
N ALA A 84 -12.37 -15.20 8.84
CA ALA A 84 -11.38 -14.78 9.83
C ALA A 84 -11.01 -13.29 9.64
N VAL A 85 -10.81 -12.86 8.38
CA VAL A 85 -10.50 -11.46 8.07
C VAL A 85 -11.68 -10.55 8.43
N ARG A 86 -12.90 -10.95 8.04
CA ARG A 86 -14.11 -10.16 8.34
C ARG A 86 -14.36 -9.99 9.83
N LYS A 87 -14.08 -11.02 10.63
CA LYS A 87 -14.30 -11.01 12.06
C LYS A 87 -13.26 -10.20 12.82
N GLU A 88 -11.98 -10.37 12.50
CA GLU A 88 -10.88 -9.91 13.34
C GLU A 88 -10.17 -8.64 12.80
N TYR A 89 -10.31 -8.33 11.48
CA TYR A 89 -9.55 -7.26 10.82
C TYR A 89 -10.44 -6.30 10.02
N PRO A 90 -11.40 -5.60 10.67
CA PRO A 90 -12.35 -4.71 9.98
C PRO A 90 -11.66 -3.58 9.19
N SER A 91 -10.52 -3.06 9.65
CA SER A 91 -9.77 -2.05 8.88
C SER A 91 -9.26 -2.59 7.54
N LEU A 92 -8.79 -3.84 7.52
CA LEU A 92 -8.33 -4.49 6.29
C LEU A 92 -9.50 -4.78 5.34
N VAL A 93 -10.65 -5.19 5.88
CA VAL A 93 -11.90 -5.36 5.10
C VAL A 93 -12.34 -4.04 4.47
N GLN A 94 -12.31 -2.94 5.22
CA GLN A 94 -12.68 -1.62 4.72
C GLN A 94 -11.72 -1.14 3.62
N ALA A 95 -10.40 -1.31 3.81
CA ALA A 95 -9.40 -0.99 2.80
C ALA A 95 -9.59 -1.83 1.51
N ALA A 96 -9.84 -3.13 1.64
CA ALA A 96 -10.08 -4.02 0.50
C ALA A 96 -11.37 -3.67 -0.25
N ARG A 97 -12.47 -3.33 0.47
CA ARG A 97 -13.71 -2.83 -0.13
C ARG A 97 -13.52 -1.51 -0.87
N GLY A 98 -12.54 -0.74 -0.45
CA GLY A 98 -12.08 0.47 -1.12
C GLY A 98 -11.62 0.24 -2.56
N ILE A 99 -11.20 -0.95 -2.94
CA ILE A 99 -10.92 -1.34 -4.31
C ILE A 99 -12.27 -1.65 -4.99
N THR A 100 -12.87 -0.63 -5.57
CA THR A 100 -14.29 -0.65 -5.95
C THR A 100 -14.64 -1.41 -7.23
N SER A 101 -13.65 -1.82 -8.03
CA SER A 101 -13.87 -2.62 -9.25
C SER A 101 -13.96 -4.12 -8.91
N PRO A 102 -15.11 -4.79 -9.12
CA PRO A 102 -15.23 -6.24 -8.94
C PRO A 102 -14.22 -7.02 -9.80
N GLN A 103 -13.94 -6.57 -11.02
CA GLN A 103 -12.97 -7.20 -11.91
C GLN A 103 -11.54 -7.11 -11.34
N ILE A 104 -11.19 -5.95 -10.76
CA ILE A 104 -9.88 -5.80 -10.11
C ILE A 104 -9.82 -6.66 -8.85
N ARG A 105 -10.87 -6.73 -8.03
CA ARG A 105 -10.91 -7.58 -6.83
C ARG A 105 -10.76 -9.06 -7.16
N ALA A 106 -11.43 -9.53 -8.21
CA ALA A 106 -11.38 -10.92 -8.64
C ALA A 106 -9.99 -11.35 -9.16
N MET A 107 -9.21 -10.42 -9.71
CA MET A 107 -7.91 -10.70 -10.32
C MET A 107 -6.72 -10.15 -9.54
N GLY A 108 -6.84 -8.96 -8.97
CA GLY A 108 -5.80 -8.31 -8.19
C GLY A 108 -5.52 -9.07 -6.91
N THR A 109 -4.24 -9.22 -6.56
CA THR A 109 -3.80 -10.00 -5.41
C THR A 109 -3.29 -9.10 -4.29
N VAL A 110 -3.26 -9.62 -3.06
CA VAL A 110 -2.76 -8.87 -1.89
C VAL A 110 -1.29 -8.48 -2.08
N GLY A 111 -0.45 -9.42 -2.54
CA GLY A 111 0.95 -9.10 -2.87
C GLY A 111 1.08 -8.11 -4.02
N GLY A 112 0.21 -8.24 -5.05
CA GLY A 112 0.15 -7.30 -6.17
C GLY A 112 -0.27 -5.88 -5.73
N ASP A 113 -1.18 -5.74 -4.77
CA ASP A 113 -1.55 -4.44 -4.20
C ASP A 113 -0.36 -3.75 -3.51
N LEU A 114 0.45 -4.51 -2.76
CA LEU A 114 1.65 -3.97 -2.11
C LEU A 114 2.77 -3.62 -3.11
N CYS A 115 2.89 -4.38 -4.18
CA CYS A 115 3.96 -4.22 -5.19
C CYS A 115 3.56 -3.36 -6.40
N GLN A 116 2.31 -2.86 -6.48
CA GLN A 116 1.87 -2.06 -7.61
C GLN A 116 2.63 -0.75 -7.71
N ARG A 117 2.86 -0.31 -8.96
CA ARG A 117 3.63 0.90 -9.25
C ARG A 117 2.76 2.16 -9.06
N PRO A 118 3.37 3.31 -8.78
CA PRO A 118 2.65 4.58 -8.63
C PRO A 118 1.75 4.91 -9.82
N ARG A 119 0.64 5.60 -9.51
CA ARG A 119 -0.33 6.09 -10.52
C ARG A 119 0.00 7.49 -11.01
N CYS A 120 1.21 7.99 -10.68
CA CYS A 120 1.72 9.26 -11.18
C CYS A 120 1.71 9.29 -12.70
N TRP A 121 1.03 10.24 -13.29
CA TRP A 121 0.92 10.36 -14.76
C TRP A 121 2.24 10.60 -15.46
N TYR A 122 3.20 11.30 -14.82
CA TYR A 122 4.55 11.44 -15.39
C TYR A 122 5.24 10.08 -15.49
N PHE A 123 5.18 9.27 -14.42
CA PHE A 123 5.68 7.90 -14.45
C PHE A 123 5.00 7.07 -15.56
N ARG A 124 3.66 7.16 -15.65
CA ARG A 124 2.86 6.44 -16.66
C ARG A 124 3.03 6.98 -18.08
N LYS A 125 3.72 8.11 -18.25
CA LYS A 125 4.10 8.69 -19.55
C LYS A 125 5.60 8.49 -19.89
N GLY A 126 6.34 7.69 -19.09
CA GLY A 126 7.72 7.33 -19.38
C GLY A 126 8.79 8.27 -18.82
N PHE A 127 8.43 9.25 -17.98
CA PHE A 127 9.40 10.17 -17.35
C PHE A 127 10.11 9.57 -16.13
N GLY A 128 10.05 8.24 -15.94
CA GLY A 128 10.65 7.54 -14.82
C GLY A 128 9.95 7.78 -13.48
N LEU A 129 10.38 7.03 -12.47
CA LEU A 129 9.74 7.06 -11.13
C LEU A 129 9.82 8.43 -10.47
N LEU A 130 10.91 9.15 -10.66
CA LEU A 130 11.12 10.50 -10.08
C LEU A 130 10.65 11.62 -10.99
N ALA A 131 10.00 11.33 -12.12
CA ALA A 131 9.40 12.29 -13.05
C ALA A 131 10.37 13.41 -13.45
N ARG A 132 11.45 13.04 -14.17
CA ARG A 132 12.45 13.98 -14.68
C ARG A 132 12.37 14.08 -16.19
N ASP A 133 12.68 15.25 -16.73
CA ASP A 133 12.87 15.44 -18.16
C ASP A 133 14.26 14.91 -18.62
N SER A 134 14.55 15.03 -19.92
CA SER A 134 15.82 14.59 -20.50
C SER A 134 17.05 15.34 -19.99
N SER A 135 16.89 16.53 -19.40
CA SER A 135 17.94 17.28 -18.72
C SER A 135 18.12 16.91 -17.25
N GLY A 136 17.29 15.99 -16.73
CA GLY A 136 17.28 15.59 -15.32
C GLY A 136 16.47 16.51 -14.40
N LYS A 137 15.79 17.54 -14.94
CA LYS A 137 14.99 18.51 -14.16
C LYS A 137 13.70 17.85 -13.67
N PRO A 138 13.34 18.01 -12.36
CA PRO A 138 12.08 17.50 -11.83
C PRO A 138 10.87 18.21 -12.47
N LEU A 139 9.91 17.42 -12.96
CA LEU A 139 8.69 17.92 -13.62
C LEU A 139 7.57 18.25 -12.64
N VAL A 140 7.46 17.49 -11.54
CA VAL A 140 6.32 17.56 -10.61
C VAL A 140 6.21 18.91 -9.88
N PRO A 141 7.29 19.51 -9.31
CA PRO A 141 7.15 20.71 -8.48
C PRO A 141 6.51 21.91 -9.20
N ASN A 142 6.82 22.08 -10.49
CA ASN A 142 6.36 23.19 -11.32
C ASN A 142 5.33 22.78 -12.38
N GLY A 143 4.85 21.52 -12.34
CA GLY A 143 3.90 20.98 -13.30
C GLY A 143 2.56 20.60 -12.65
N GLU A 144 1.85 19.67 -13.29
CA GLU A 144 0.59 19.14 -12.80
C GLU A 144 0.81 18.22 -11.59
N ASN A 145 0.50 18.69 -10.38
CA ASN A 145 0.83 17.99 -9.14
C ASN A 145 -0.35 17.76 -8.19
N ARG A 146 -1.59 17.96 -8.68
CA ARG A 146 -2.81 17.89 -7.86
C ARG A 146 -2.99 16.57 -7.09
N TYR A 147 -2.48 15.45 -7.59
CA TYR A 147 -2.65 14.12 -6.94
C TYR A 147 -1.36 13.63 -6.25
N HIS A 148 -0.30 14.41 -6.23
CA HIS A 148 0.98 14.04 -5.67
C HIS A 148 1.03 14.15 -4.13
N ALA A 149 2.14 13.78 -3.54
CA ALA A 149 2.35 13.71 -2.11
C ALA A 149 2.31 15.11 -1.46
N ILE A 150 1.76 15.14 -0.23
CA ILE A 150 1.76 16.31 0.66
C ILE A 150 2.54 16.06 1.95
N LEU A 151 2.94 14.79 2.20
CA LEU A 151 3.78 14.35 3.31
C LEU A 151 4.93 13.52 2.76
N GLY A 152 6.08 13.49 3.47
CA GLY A 152 7.24 12.70 3.06
C GLY A 152 7.83 13.06 1.70
N ASN A 153 7.52 14.23 1.17
CA ASN A 153 7.85 14.70 -0.18
C ASN A 153 8.97 15.74 -0.21
N SER A 154 9.76 15.86 0.84
CA SER A 154 10.95 16.76 0.88
C SER A 154 12.04 16.27 -0.08
N GLY A 155 12.19 14.97 -0.26
CA GLY A 155 13.13 14.34 -1.20
C GLY A 155 12.70 14.40 -2.66
N ALA A 156 13.34 13.60 -3.51
CA ALA A 156 13.07 13.52 -4.95
C ALA A 156 11.70 12.88 -5.28
N ALA A 157 11.26 11.91 -4.47
CA ALA A 157 9.98 11.21 -4.65
C ALA A 157 8.81 12.15 -4.33
N LYS A 158 7.95 12.37 -5.34
CA LYS A 158 6.76 13.22 -5.22
C LYS A 158 5.46 12.44 -5.48
N PHE A 159 5.55 11.20 -5.97
CA PHE A 159 4.41 10.31 -6.16
C PHE A 159 3.77 9.93 -4.83
N VAL A 160 2.60 9.31 -4.87
CA VAL A 160 1.97 8.68 -3.71
C VAL A 160 2.01 7.16 -3.86
N SER A 161 2.15 6.45 -2.73
CA SER A 161 1.92 5.01 -2.70
C SER A 161 0.49 4.71 -3.15
N ALA A 162 0.36 3.76 -4.06
CA ALA A 162 -0.93 3.40 -4.65
C ALA A 162 -1.64 2.25 -3.92
N SER A 163 -0.98 1.59 -2.96
CA SER A 163 -1.58 0.47 -2.22
C SER A 163 -2.70 0.95 -1.31
N SER A 164 -3.89 0.37 -1.48
CA SER A 164 -5.02 0.58 -0.59
C SER A 164 -4.89 -0.23 0.71
N LEU A 165 -4.25 -1.40 0.65
CA LEU A 165 -4.10 -2.28 1.82
C LEU A 165 -2.96 -1.87 2.75
N ALA A 166 -1.90 -1.25 2.21
CA ALA A 166 -0.69 -0.96 2.97
C ALA A 166 -0.93 -0.11 4.22
N PRO A 167 -1.74 0.96 4.23
CA PRO A 167 -2.00 1.72 5.44
C PRO A 167 -2.62 0.89 6.56
N ALA A 168 -3.56 -0.01 6.23
CA ALA A 168 -4.18 -0.91 7.20
C ALA A 168 -3.18 -1.95 7.72
N LEU A 169 -2.37 -2.54 6.84
CA LEU A 169 -1.35 -3.52 7.21
C LEU A 169 -0.26 -2.91 8.10
N VAL A 170 0.18 -1.67 7.82
CA VAL A 170 1.11 -0.92 8.68
C VAL A 170 0.48 -0.63 10.04
N ALA A 171 -0.77 -0.18 10.08
CA ALA A 171 -1.47 0.09 11.34
C ALA A 171 -1.60 -1.18 12.21
N LEU A 172 -1.80 -2.32 11.58
CA LEU A 172 -1.88 -3.63 12.24
C LEU A 172 -0.51 -4.19 12.65
N GLY A 173 0.61 -3.61 12.18
CA GLY A 173 1.96 -4.10 12.45
C GLY A 173 2.32 -5.33 11.63
N ALA A 174 1.79 -5.46 10.43
CA ALA A 174 2.03 -6.59 9.55
C ALA A 174 3.48 -6.65 9.04
N LYS A 175 3.89 -7.85 8.64
CA LYS A 175 5.18 -8.14 8.01
C LYS A 175 4.97 -8.81 6.67
N VAL A 176 5.93 -8.67 5.77
CA VAL A 176 6.02 -9.41 4.52
C VAL A 176 7.15 -10.42 4.59
N THR A 177 6.94 -11.60 4.00
CA THR A 177 7.98 -12.59 3.75
C THR A 177 8.38 -12.51 2.30
N ILE A 178 9.69 -12.38 2.06
CA ILE A 178 10.30 -12.24 0.74
C ILE A 178 11.24 -13.41 0.55
N ALA A 179 11.03 -14.17 -0.53
CA ALA A 179 11.86 -15.30 -0.90
C ALA A 179 12.92 -14.88 -1.94
N SER A 180 14.11 -15.48 -1.81
CA SER A 180 15.20 -15.40 -2.79
C SER A 180 15.87 -16.77 -2.93
N SER A 181 16.78 -16.91 -3.88
CA SER A 181 17.60 -18.14 -4.03
C SER A 181 18.50 -18.43 -2.81
N SER A 182 18.84 -17.40 -2.02
CA SER A 182 19.66 -17.52 -0.80
C SER A 182 18.84 -17.75 0.48
N GLY A 183 17.52 -17.77 0.40
CA GLY A 183 16.61 -17.97 1.55
C GLY A 183 15.55 -16.88 1.65
N ASN A 184 14.79 -16.93 2.75
CA ASN A 184 13.71 -16.00 3.01
C ASN A 184 14.13 -14.90 3.99
N ARG A 185 13.61 -13.69 3.80
CA ARG A 185 13.71 -12.59 4.75
C ARG A 185 12.33 -12.06 5.10
N THR A 186 12.20 -11.53 6.31
CA THR A 186 10.95 -10.91 6.77
C THR A 186 11.19 -9.41 7.01
N VAL A 187 10.29 -8.59 6.52
CA VAL A 187 10.36 -7.13 6.62
C VAL A 187 9.05 -6.58 7.16
N ASP A 188 9.09 -5.62 8.07
CA ASP A 188 7.88 -4.90 8.49
C ASP A 188 7.27 -4.19 7.27
N VAL A 189 5.95 -4.26 7.08
CA VAL A 189 5.28 -3.58 5.94
C VAL A 189 5.59 -2.08 5.93
N GLU A 190 5.75 -1.47 7.10
CA GLU A 190 6.14 -0.06 7.24
C GLU A 190 7.51 0.24 6.60
N LYS A 191 8.46 -0.71 6.66
CA LYS A 191 9.81 -0.59 6.10
C LYS A 191 9.92 -1.12 4.67
N PHE A 192 8.89 -1.81 4.19
CA PHE A 192 8.86 -2.35 2.83
C PHE A 192 8.69 -1.25 1.78
N PHE A 193 8.01 -0.16 2.11
CA PHE A 193 7.82 0.98 1.22
C PHE A 193 8.96 2.00 1.38
N LEU A 194 9.44 2.53 0.26
CA LEU A 194 10.58 3.42 0.18
C LEU A 194 10.21 4.74 -0.54
N ALA A 195 10.88 5.82 -0.16
CA ALA A 195 10.87 7.09 -0.90
C ALA A 195 12.25 7.27 -1.56
N PRO A 196 12.47 6.72 -2.77
CA PRO A 196 13.79 6.71 -3.39
C PRO A 196 14.25 8.12 -3.82
N SER A 197 15.56 8.32 -3.79
CA SER A 197 16.24 9.49 -4.36
C SER A 197 16.94 9.16 -5.68
N ASP A 198 17.27 7.88 -5.90
CA ASP A 198 17.85 7.36 -7.13
C ASP A 198 16.73 7.00 -8.13
N PRO A 199 16.79 7.48 -9.39
CA PRO A 199 15.81 7.16 -10.41
C PRO A 199 15.73 5.68 -10.78
N ASN A 200 16.79 4.90 -10.53
CA ASN A 200 16.85 3.45 -10.79
C ASN A 200 16.36 2.60 -9.60
N ALA A 201 16.17 3.21 -8.44
CA ALA A 201 15.63 2.52 -7.27
C ALA A 201 14.12 2.29 -7.40
N ARG A 202 13.63 1.32 -6.61
CA ARG A 202 12.20 1.03 -6.52
C ARG A 202 11.57 1.73 -5.30
N GLU A 203 10.27 1.88 -5.34
CA GLU A 203 9.44 2.36 -4.24
C GLU A 203 9.13 1.29 -3.20
N VAL A 204 9.65 0.10 -3.37
CA VAL A 204 9.54 -1.02 -2.44
C VAL A 204 10.88 -1.72 -2.25
N ASP A 205 11.11 -2.27 -1.05
CA ASP A 205 12.30 -3.06 -0.70
C ASP A 205 12.19 -4.49 -1.27
N LEU A 206 12.27 -4.59 -2.60
CA LEU A 206 12.27 -5.84 -3.35
C LEU A 206 13.34 -5.79 -4.43
N LYS A 207 14.16 -6.81 -4.54
CA LYS A 207 15.19 -6.95 -5.56
C LYS A 207 14.65 -7.63 -6.82
N PRO A 208 15.30 -7.50 -7.99
CA PRO A 208 14.86 -8.14 -9.23
C PRO A 208 14.67 -9.65 -9.13
N ASN A 209 15.47 -10.32 -8.31
CA ASN A 209 15.50 -11.77 -8.09
C ASN A 209 14.78 -12.21 -6.79
N GLU A 210 13.86 -11.39 -6.28
CA GLU A 210 13.08 -11.69 -5.08
C GLU A 210 11.58 -11.76 -5.39
N ILE A 211 10.85 -12.56 -4.59
CA ILE A 211 9.40 -12.73 -4.66
C ILE A 211 8.80 -12.45 -3.29
N LEU A 212 7.84 -11.52 -3.20
CA LEU A 212 6.97 -11.39 -2.03
C LEU A 212 6.04 -12.62 -2.00
N THR A 213 6.11 -13.42 -0.95
CA THR A 213 5.42 -14.72 -0.87
C THR A 213 4.25 -14.72 0.09
N GLU A 214 4.32 -13.95 1.18
CA GLU A 214 3.34 -13.97 2.26
C GLU A 214 3.25 -12.63 2.98
N ILE A 215 2.08 -12.31 3.48
CA ILE A 215 1.83 -11.22 4.42
C ILE A 215 1.38 -11.83 5.75
N VAL A 216 2.09 -11.49 6.83
CA VAL A 216 1.79 -11.95 8.19
C VAL A 216 1.23 -10.79 8.99
N VAL A 217 -0.03 -10.89 9.41
CA VAL A 217 -0.71 -9.88 10.22
C VAL A 217 -0.81 -10.39 11.65
N PRO A 218 -0.25 -9.71 12.66
CA PRO A 218 -0.36 -10.13 14.05
C PRO A 218 -1.81 -10.28 14.50
N ALA A 219 -2.06 -11.12 15.51
CA ALA A 219 -3.38 -11.28 16.10
C ALA A 219 -3.97 -9.92 16.48
N ALA A 220 -5.26 -9.73 16.19
CA ALA A 220 -5.94 -8.45 16.41
C ALA A 220 -5.98 -8.04 17.89
N ALA A 221 -5.97 -9.01 18.81
CA ALA A 221 -5.86 -8.82 20.26
C ALA A 221 -6.83 -7.76 20.83
N GLY A 222 -8.06 -7.73 20.31
CA GLY A 222 -9.11 -6.80 20.75
C GLY A 222 -8.87 -5.33 20.38
N ARG A 223 -7.90 -5.02 19.50
CA ARG A 223 -7.69 -3.65 19.03
C ARG A 223 -8.91 -3.13 18.29
N LYS A 224 -9.32 -1.91 18.58
CA LYS A 224 -10.29 -1.18 17.79
C LYS A 224 -9.61 -0.66 16.53
N GLN A 225 -10.19 -0.90 15.37
CA GLN A 225 -9.53 -0.59 14.11
C GLN A 225 -10.55 -0.18 13.03
N ALA A 226 -10.16 0.75 12.18
CA ALA A 226 -10.95 1.16 11.02
C ALA A 226 -10.06 1.76 9.94
N THR A 227 -10.56 1.74 8.71
CA THR A 227 -10.03 2.48 7.56
C THR A 227 -11.12 3.38 7.00
N TYR A 228 -10.74 4.61 6.65
CA TYR A 228 -11.61 5.54 5.96
C TYR A 228 -10.87 6.14 4.75
N GLU A 229 -11.57 6.20 3.62
CA GLU A 229 -11.04 6.75 2.37
C GLU A 229 -11.89 7.92 1.89
N VAL A 230 -11.23 8.96 1.38
CA VAL A 230 -11.85 10.10 0.72
C VAL A 230 -11.55 10.01 -0.77
N ARG A 231 -12.60 10.00 -1.59
CA ARG A 231 -12.53 9.88 -3.05
C ARG A 231 -13.28 11.02 -3.73
N GLN A 232 -13.00 11.23 -4.99
CA GLN A 232 -13.74 12.16 -5.83
C GLN A 232 -15.04 11.54 -6.35
N LYS A 233 -15.03 10.22 -6.63
CA LYS A 233 -16.17 9.41 -7.06
C LYS A 233 -16.36 8.24 -6.10
N GLU A 234 -17.57 7.76 -5.94
CA GLU A 234 -17.86 6.61 -5.06
C GLU A 234 -17.30 5.30 -5.58
N ALA A 235 -17.25 5.12 -6.90
CA ALA A 235 -16.80 3.88 -7.52
C ALA A 235 -15.76 4.14 -8.59
N LEU A 236 -14.92 3.12 -8.85
CA LEU A 236 -13.92 3.07 -9.91
C LEU A 236 -12.92 4.23 -9.87
N ASP A 237 -12.58 4.69 -8.67
CA ASP A 237 -11.69 5.81 -8.46
C ASP A 237 -10.67 5.52 -7.37
N TRP A 238 -9.51 6.18 -7.46
CA TRP A 238 -8.45 6.10 -6.45
C TRP A 238 -8.75 7.05 -5.28
N PRO A 239 -8.43 6.66 -4.04
CA PRO A 239 -8.51 7.59 -2.93
C PRO A 239 -7.60 8.81 -3.14
N LEU A 240 -8.13 10.00 -2.83
CA LEU A 240 -7.33 11.23 -2.72
C LEU A 240 -6.54 11.26 -1.42
N ALA A 241 -7.11 10.71 -0.36
CA ALA A 241 -6.50 10.49 0.94
C ALA A 241 -7.20 9.33 1.65
N SER A 242 -6.47 8.58 2.45
CA SER A 242 -7.02 7.56 3.34
C SER A 242 -6.33 7.61 4.70
N ALA A 243 -6.98 7.01 5.71
CA ALA A 243 -6.37 6.76 6.99
C ALA A 243 -6.82 5.40 7.53
N SER A 244 -5.87 4.63 8.05
CA SER A 244 -6.11 3.39 8.77
C SER A 244 -5.63 3.54 10.20
N VAL A 245 -6.44 3.13 11.15
CA VAL A 245 -6.11 3.26 12.58
C VAL A 245 -6.23 1.93 13.28
N ALA A 246 -5.35 1.70 14.26
CA ALA A 246 -5.43 0.58 15.18
C ALA A 246 -5.17 1.09 16.60
N LEU A 247 -6.15 0.93 17.49
CA LEU A 247 -6.17 1.46 18.84
C LEU A 247 -6.13 0.32 19.85
N LYS A 248 -5.17 0.34 20.76
CA LYS A 248 -5.19 -0.47 21.97
C LYS A 248 -5.84 0.37 23.07
N MET A 249 -6.91 -0.16 23.66
CA MET A 249 -7.69 0.57 24.67
C MET A 249 -7.39 0.07 26.07
N LYS A 250 -7.37 1.01 27.05
CA LYS A 250 -7.40 0.72 28.48
C LYS A 250 -8.68 1.34 29.04
N GLY A 251 -9.71 0.51 29.22
CA GLY A 251 -11.07 1.01 29.48
C GLY A 251 -11.57 1.94 28.35
N ALA A 252 -11.95 3.16 28.69
CA ALA A 252 -12.45 4.15 27.74
C ALA A 252 -11.34 4.99 27.07
N THR A 253 -10.09 4.84 27.48
CA THR A 253 -8.96 5.66 26.99
C THR A 253 -8.03 4.87 26.08
N VAL A 254 -7.37 5.57 25.17
CA VAL A 254 -6.36 5.00 24.27
C VAL A 254 -5.06 4.75 25.05
N GLU A 255 -4.63 3.49 25.15
CA GLU A 255 -3.32 3.11 25.69
C GLU A 255 -2.22 3.36 24.66
N SER A 256 -2.44 2.92 23.43
CA SER A 256 -1.55 3.17 22.30
C SER A 256 -2.34 3.20 20.99
N ALA A 257 -1.84 3.92 20.00
CA ALA A 257 -2.45 4.05 18.69
C ALA A 257 -1.39 3.91 17.59
N LYS A 258 -1.81 3.36 16.44
CA LYS A 258 -1.17 3.61 15.15
C LYS A 258 -2.17 4.34 14.26
N VAL A 259 -1.73 5.42 13.65
CA VAL A 259 -2.51 6.26 12.71
C VAL A 259 -1.71 6.38 11.43
N VAL A 260 -2.14 5.68 10.39
CA VAL A 260 -1.39 5.55 9.14
C VAL A 260 -2.20 6.13 7.99
N LEU A 261 -1.63 7.14 7.32
CA LEU A 261 -2.24 7.77 6.17
C LEU A 261 -1.78 7.09 4.87
N GLY A 262 -2.71 6.98 3.91
CA GLY A 262 -2.45 6.48 2.56
C GLY A 262 -2.76 7.52 1.49
N HIS A 263 -2.19 7.35 0.31
CA HIS A 263 -2.38 8.20 -0.88
C HIS A 263 -1.97 9.67 -0.70
N VAL A 264 -1.19 9.99 0.33
CA VAL A 264 -0.72 11.36 0.65
C VAL A 264 0.79 11.48 0.76
N ALA A 265 1.52 10.36 0.72
CA ALA A 265 2.98 10.29 0.80
C ALA A 265 3.53 9.21 -0.15
N PRO A 266 4.82 9.23 -0.50
CA PRO A 266 5.45 8.17 -1.31
C PRO A 266 5.35 6.77 -0.70
N MET A 267 5.15 6.69 0.61
CA MET A 267 4.95 5.47 1.39
C MET A 267 3.74 5.63 2.32
N PRO A 268 3.16 4.55 2.88
CA PRO A 268 2.20 4.67 3.97
C PRO A 268 2.81 5.50 5.10
N TRP A 269 2.12 6.58 5.50
CA TRP A 269 2.65 7.57 6.46
C TRP A 269 2.14 7.30 7.86
N ASN A 270 2.97 6.69 8.70
CA ASN A 270 2.64 6.46 10.11
C ASN A 270 2.92 7.73 10.91
N SER A 271 1.85 8.37 11.45
CA SER A 271 1.97 9.60 12.22
C SER A 271 2.14 9.31 13.72
N ALA A 272 3.36 9.51 14.22
CA ALA A 272 3.67 9.46 15.64
C ALA A 272 2.97 10.61 16.41
N GLU A 273 2.85 11.78 15.80
CA GLU A 273 2.22 12.96 16.37
C GLU A 273 0.72 12.72 16.63
N ALA A 274 0.02 12.09 15.68
CA ALA A 274 -1.38 11.70 15.89
C ALA A 274 -1.53 10.68 17.02
N ALA A 275 -0.64 9.69 17.08
CA ALA A 275 -0.65 8.69 18.13
C ALA A 275 -0.41 9.33 19.53
N GLN A 276 0.52 10.27 19.64
CA GLN A 276 0.79 11.02 20.87
C GLN A 276 -0.41 11.88 21.28
N ALA A 277 -1.08 12.53 20.33
CA ALA A 277 -2.26 13.35 20.59
C ALA A 277 -3.44 12.54 21.18
N LEU A 278 -3.48 11.22 20.95
CA LEU A 278 -4.51 10.30 21.44
C LEU A 278 -4.19 9.64 22.76
N ALA A 279 -2.91 9.52 23.13
CA ALA A 279 -2.45 8.78 24.31
C ALA A 279 -3.14 9.27 25.60
N GLY A 280 -3.72 8.34 26.37
CA GLY A 280 -4.43 8.61 27.61
C GLY A 280 -5.81 9.28 27.47
N LYS A 281 -6.25 9.58 26.25
CA LYS A 281 -7.52 10.26 25.98
C LYS A 281 -8.60 9.29 25.50
N SER A 282 -9.85 9.62 25.74
CA SER A 282 -11.00 8.95 25.10
C SER A 282 -11.19 9.47 23.67
N ILE A 283 -11.66 8.62 22.76
CA ILE A 283 -12.00 9.06 21.42
C ILE A 283 -13.32 9.85 21.46
N SER A 284 -13.25 11.10 21.05
CA SER A 284 -14.37 12.04 20.86
C SER A 284 -14.13 12.80 19.56
N GLU A 285 -15.10 13.58 19.14
CA GLU A 285 -14.97 14.47 17.97
C GLU A 285 -13.77 15.42 18.12
N SER A 286 -13.61 16.03 19.32
CA SER A 286 -12.52 16.97 19.60
C SER A 286 -11.15 16.29 19.64
N THR A 287 -11.01 15.11 20.26
CA THR A 287 -9.74 14.38 20.31
C THR A 287 -9.36 13.80 18.95
N ALA A 288 -10.34 13.35 18.16
CA ALA A 288 -10.12 12.89 16.79
C ALA A 288 -9.70 14.05 15.87
N GLN A 289 -10.31 15.23 16.03
CA GLN A 289 -9.90 16.43 15.32
C GLN A 289 -8.47 16.86 15.69
N ALA A 290 -8.13 16.88 16.98
CA ALA A 290 -6.78 17.23 17.43
C ALA A 290 -5.71 16.26 16.89
N ALA A 291 -6.00 14.95 16.86
CA ALA A 291 -5.11 13.97 16.25
C ALA A 291 -4.97 14.17 14.73
N ALA A 292 -6.05 14.53 14.04
CA ALA A 292 -6.02 14.83 12.62
C ALA A 292 -5.18 16.09 12.31
N GLU A 293 -5.27 17.14 13.14
CA GLU A 293 -4.41 18.33 13.04
C GLU A 293 -2.93 17.96 13.23
N ALA A 294 -2.64 17.17 14.27
CA ALA A 294 -1.28 16.71 14.55
C ALA A 294 -0.70 15.87 13.41
N ALA A 295 -1.50 14.97 12.82
CA ALA A 295 -1.07 14.11 11.71
C ALA A 295 -0.61 14.89 10.47
N LEU A 296 -1.16 16.06 10.25
CA LEU A 296 -0.90 16.91 9.07
C LEU A 296 -0.07 18.15 9.39
N ALA A 297 0.46 18.30 10.59
CA ALA A 297 1.23 19.47 11.00
C ALA A 297 2.50 19.67 10.14
N SER A 298 3.13 18.57 9.70
CA SER A 298 4.32 18.58 8.85
C SER A 298 4.02 18.56 7.35
N ALA A 299 2.75 18.73 6.94
CA ALA A 299 2.38 18.65 5.52
C ALA A 299 3.00 19.81 4.71
N THR A 300 3.61 19.45 3.58
CA THR A 300 4.24 20.37 2.61
C THR A 300 3.59 20.25 1.24
N PRO A 301 2.36 20.77 1.07
CA PRO A 301 1.66 20.68 -0.21
C PRO A 301 2.41 21.42 -1.32
N LEU A 302 2.26 20.88 -2.53
CA LEU A 302 2.73 21.50 -3.77
C LEU A 302 1.70 22.55 -4.25
N SER A 303 1.97 23.17 -5.41
CA SER A 303 1.16 24.30 -5.92
C SER A 303 -0.33 24.00 -6.13
N GLN A 304 -0.70 22.72 -6.41
CA GLN A 304 -2.08 22.36 -6.79
C GLN A 304 -2.75 21.34 -5.84
N ASN A 305 -2.08 20.90 -4.76
CA ASN A 305 -2.59 19.81 -3.94
C ASN A 305 -2.85 20.15 -2.46
N ARG A 306 -2.90 21.45 -2.14
CA ARG A 306 -3.19 21.92 -0.77
C ARG A 306 -4.52 21.40 -0.22
N TYR A 307 -5.53 21.20 -1.08
CA TYR A 307 -6.83 20.66 -0.71
C TYR A 307 -6.75 19.26 -0.06
N LYS A 308 -5.73 18.45 -0.42
CA LYS A 308 -5.52 17.12 0.16
C LYS A 308 -5.24 17.16 1.66
N VAL A 309 -4.69 18.26 2.18
CA VAL A 309 -4.48 18.42 3.62
C VAL A 309 -5.79 18.30 4.38
N GLN A 310 -6.83 19.01 3.93
CA GLN A 310 -8.15 18.93 4.56
C GLN A 310 -8.78 17.55 4.40
N LEU A 311 -8.67 16.94 3.21
CA LEU A 311 -9.19 15.59 2.98
C LEU A 311 -8.52 14.54 3.87
N ALA A 312 -7.21 14.63 4.06
CA ALA A 312 -6.45 13.74 4.94
C ALA A 312 -6.84 13.92 6.41
N LYS A 313 -7.06 15.16 6.88
CA LYS A 313 -7.61 15.43 8.22
C LYS A 313 -8.97 14.76 8.41
N VAL A 314 -9.87 14.89 7.44
CA VAL A 314 -11.17 14.23 7.46
C VAL A 314 -11.04 12.71 7.51
N ALA A 315 -10.12 12.13 6.72
CA ALA A 315 -9.88 10.70 6.72
C ALA A 315 -9.43 10.19 8.11
N VAL A 316 -8.46 10.87 8.74
CA VAL A 316 -7.99 10.53 10.10
C VAL A 316 -9.12 10.62 11.12
N ARG A 317 -9.84 11.76 11.16
CA ARG A 317 -10.94 11.98 12.09
C ARG A 317 -12.00 10.91 11.96
N ARG A 318 -12.48 10.62 10.76
CA ARG A 318 -13.52 9.63 10.51
C ARG A 318 -13.06 8.19 10.80
N ALA A 319 -11.82 7.84 10.47
CA ALA A 319 -11.26 6.54 10.82
C ALA A 319 -11.21 6.33 12.35
N LEU A 320 -10.81 7.36 13.12
CA LEU A 320 -10.80 7.31 14.59
C LEU A 320 -12.20 7.14 15.19
N LEU A 321 -13.16 7.91 14.70
CA LEU A 321 -14.56 7.82 15.16
C LEU A 321 -15.18 6.47 14.80
N ALA A 322 -14.94 5.96 13.59
CA ALA A 322 -15.39 4.64 13.15
C ALA A 322 -14.79 3.51 14.01
N ALA A 323 -13.49 3.56 14.30
CA ALA A 323 -12.84 2.59 15.18
C ALA A 323 -13.43 2.60 16.61
N ALA A 324 -13.92 3.76 17.07
CA ALA A 324 -14.57 3.90 18.38
C ALA A 324 -16.06 3.54 18.36
N GLY A 325 -16.67 3.23 17.20
CA GLY A 325 -18.11 2.99 17.06
C GLY A 325 -18.95 4.25 17.17
N LYS A 326 -18.42 5.41 16.74
CA LYS A 326 -19.02 6.75 16.84
C LYS A 326 -19.20 7.45 15.48
N ALA A 327 -19.01 6.72 14.36
CA ALA A 327 -19.20 7.23 13.00
C ALA A 327 -20.61 7.00 12.51
#